data_c140b60e1c0ad966a5a4e75d35d566e4
#
_entry.id   c140b60e1c0ad966a5a4e75d35d566e4
#
_cell.length_a   1.000
_cell.length_b   1.000
_cell.length_c   1.000
_cell.angle_alpha   90.00
_cell.angle_beta   90.00
_cell.angle_gamma   90.00
#
_symmetry.space_group_name_H-M   'P 1'
#
loop_
_entity.id
_entity.type
_entity.pdbx_description
1 polymer ?
#
loop_
_entity_poly.entity_id
_entity_poly.type
_entity_poly.pdbx_seq_one_letter_code
_entity_poly.pdbx_strand_id
1 'polypeptide(L)'
;MFDGRHALITGGGSGIGAATARALAGHGAKLSLLGRRADHLDAIASETGGHGFPCDVTDRAAVEAAFISARAANGPIHFLIVNAGIGDSAPFDRTQREAWDRIIAVNLTAAFDCAQFGLADLLAGQDTRLIFIASVAGLRGAAFAAPYAASKHGVVGLSGSLAKEFAKSSMTVNAVCPGFTDTAIVDQSAARISTVSKRSETEAREALAAFSPQGRIIDPDEVAAAICALCTPASRSINGIALPIDGGATA
;
A
#
# COMPACT_ATOMS: atom_id res chain seq x y z
N MET A 1 11.17 5.36 -18.70
CA MET A 1 9.69 5.53 -18.77
C MET A 1 9.24 6.62 -17.80
N PHE A 2 9.81 6.66 -16.58
CA PHE A 2 9.46 7.62 -15.52
C PHE A 2 10.60 8.61 -15.20
N ASP A 3 11.48 8.87 -16.17
CA ASP A 3 12.63 9.75 -15.97
C ASP A 3 12.21 11.12 -15.43
N GLY A 4 12.84 11.53 -14.32
CA GLY A 4 12.56 12.77 -13.60
C GLY A 4 11.25 12.78 -12.80
N ARG A 5 10.40 11.75 -12.87
CA ARG A 5 9.19 11.64 -12.04
C ARG A 5 9.55 11.25 -10.62
N HIS A 6 8.99 11.94 -9.65
CA HIS A 6 9.17 11.65 -8.23
C HIS A 6 8.04 10.75 -7.72
N ALA A 7 8.37 9.57 -7.21
CA ALA A 7 7.46 8.67 -6.53
C ALA A 7 7.73 8.67 -5.02
N LEU A 8 6.71 8.95 -4.22
CA LEU A 8 6.73 8.82 -2.76
C LEU A 8 5.94 7.58 -2.35
N ILE A 9 6.58 6.70 -1.58
CA ILE A 9 6.03 5.39 -1.19
C ILE A 9 6.02 5.28 0.33
N THR A 10 4.84 5.17 0.95
CA THR A 10 4.73 4.87 2.37
C THR A 10 4.87 3.36 2.61
N GLY A 11 5.58 2.97 3.68
CA GLY A 11 5.94 1.57 3.90
C GLY A 11 6.95 1.05 2.86
N GLY A 12 7.79 1.94 2.31
CA GLY A 12 8.71 1.66 1.20
C GLY A 12 9.88 0.72 1.52
N GLY A 13 10.11 0.40 2.79
CA GLY A 13 11.26 -0.42 3.22
C GLY A 13 11.04 -1.94 3.19
N SER A 14 9.87 -2.46 2.84
CA SER A 14 9.60 -3.90 2.82
C SER A 14 8.39 -4.29 1.97
N GLY A 15 8.26 -5.60 1.66
CA GLY A 15 7.11 -6.18 0.99
C GLY A 15 6.72 -5.45 -0.30
N ILE A 16 5.42 -5.20 -0.50
CA ILE A 16 4.89 -4.53 -1.69
C ILE A 16 5.52 -3.15 -1.91
N GLY A 17 5.77 -2.38 -0.83
CA GLY A 17 6.39 -1.06 -0.95
C GLY A 17 7.81 -1.11 -1.49
N ALA A 18 8.63 -2.05 -1.02
CA ALA A 18 10.00 -2.25 -1.51
C ALA A 18 10.02 -2.79 -2.97
N ALA A 19 9.15 -3.74 -3.28
CA ALA A 19 8.99 -4.24 -4.66
C ALA A 19 8.57 -3.10 -5.61
N THR A 20 7.62 -2.27 -5.21
CA THR A 20 7.20 -1.07 -5.97
C THR A 20 8.34 -0.07 -6.15
N ALA A 21 9.15 0.14 -5.10
CA ALA A 21 10.31 1.02 -5.18
C ALA A 21 11.30 0.54 -6.24
N ARG A 22 11.67 -0.74 -6.22
CA ARG A 22 12.56 -1.35 -7.21
C ARG A 22 12.01 -1.20 -8.63
N ALA A 23 10.75 -1.54 -8.81
CA ALA A 23 10.09 -1.49 -10.12
C ALA A 23 10.05 -0.06 -10.69
N LEU A 24 9.66 0.94 -9.88
CA LEU A 24 9.62 2.34 -10.32
C LEU A 24 11.03 2.90 -10.59
N ALA A 25 12.03 2.56 -9.76
CA ALA A 25 13.44 2.92 -9.98
C ALA A 25 13.98 2.33 -11.28
N GLY A 26 13.70 1.05 -11.56
CA GLY A 26 14.07 0.40 -12.82
C GLY A 26 13.51 1.08 -14.07
N HIS A 27 12.48 1.91 -13.90
CA HIS A 27 11.90 2.75 -14.96
C HIS A 27 12.32 4.23 -14.90
N GLY A 28 13.29 4.60 -14.05
CA GLY A 28 13.90 5.93 -13.99
C GLY A 28 13.21 6.91 -13.02
N ALA A 29 12.29 6.46 -12.17
CA ALA A 29 11.69 7.32 -11.17
C ALA A 29 12.68 7.68 -10.04
N LYS A 30 12.61 8.93 -9.54
CA LYS A 30 13.22 9.34 -8.28
C LYS A 30 12.35 8.87 -7.13
N LEU A 31 12.97 8.36 -6.06
CA LEU A 31 12.23 7.73 -4.97
C LEU A 31 12.39 8.45 -3.63
N SER A 32 11.27 8.61 -2.93
CA SER A 32 11.22 8.94 -1.50
C SER A 32 10.46 7.83 -0.77
N LEU A 33 11.15 7.17 0.17
CA LEU A 33 10.64 6.01 0.89
C LEU A 33 10.34 6.40 2.33
N LEU A 34 9.08 6.30 2.75
CA LEU A 34 8.67 6.59 4.12
C LEU A 34 8.40 5.28 4.88
N GLY A 35 8.78 5.24 6.16
CA GLY A 35 8.53 4.11 7.04
C GLY A 35 9.21 4.27 8.39
N ARG A 36 8.95 3.37 9.33
CA ARG A 36 9.48 3.48 10.71
C ARG A 36 10.91 3.00 10.88
N ARG A 37 11.33 2.00 10.09
CA ARG A 37 12.63 1.33 10.24
C ARG A 37 13.64 1.95 9.30
N ALA A 38 14.55 2.75 9.85
CA ALA A 38 15.56 3.46 9.07
C ALA A 38 16.45 2.48 8.28
N ASP A 39 16.92 1.41 8.92
CA ASP A 39 17.77 0.37 8.32
C ASP A 39 17.14 -0.27 7.07
N HIS A 40 15.85 -0.58 7.12
CA HIS A 40 15.11 -1.10 5.96
C HIS A 40 14.94 -0.07 4.84
N LEU A 41 14.70 1.19 5.21
CA LEU A 41 14.60 2.27 4.21
C LEU A 41 15.94 2.51 3.54
N ASP A 42 17.02 2.56 4.32
CA ASP A 42 18.39 2.80 3.83
C ASP A 42 18.85 1.69 2.88
N ALA A 43 18.50 0.43 3.20
CA ALA A 43 18.80 -0.70 2.32
C ALA A 43 18.14 -0.53 0.93
N ILE A 44 16.83 -0.24 0.89
CA ILE A 44 16.11 -0.04 -0.37
C ILE A 44 16.54 1.26 -1.06
N ALA A 45 16.79 2.32 -0.32
CA ALA A 45 17.29 3.58 -0.86
C ALA A 45 18.66 3.41 -1.54
N SER A 46 19.57 2.68 -0.89
CA SER A 46 20.90 2.36 -1.46
C SER A 46 20.80 1.52 -2.74
N GLU A 47 19.88 0.54 -2.76
CA GLU A 47 19.66 -0.33 -3.92
C GLU A 47 19.06 0.42 -5.11
N THR A 48 18.17 1.38 -4.85
CA THR A 48 17.36 2.06 -5.87
C THR A 48 17.84 3.47 -6.22
N GLY A 49 18.84 3.99 -5.51
CA GLY A 49 19.28 5.39 -5.64
C GLY A 49 18.28 6.39 -5.08
N GLY A 50 17.35 5.96 -4.22
CA GLY A 50 16.32 6.80 -3.61
C GLY A 50 16.77 7.41 -2.27
N HIS A 51 15.81 8.00 -1.56
CA HIS A 51 16.02 8.60 -0.23
C HIS A 51 15.03 7.98 0.79
N GLY A 52 15.55 7.57 1.95
CA GLY A 52 14.77 7.10 3.09
C GLY A 52 14.41 8.24 4.03
N PHE A 53 13.16 8.29 4.47
CA PHE A 53 12.63 9.26 5.45
C PHE A 53 11.94 8.50 6.58
N PRO A 54 12.63 8.24 7.71
CA PRO A 54 12.04 7.56 8.86
C PRO A 54 10.87 8.36 9.44
N CYS A 55 9.69 7.73 9.49
CA CYS A 55 8.49 8.39 9.98
C CYS A 55 7.45 7.35 10.41
N ASP A 56 6.74 7.61 11.52
CA ASP A 56 5.52 6.88 11.84
C ASP A 56 4.35 7.56 11.13
N VAL A 57 3.65 6.82 10.28
CA VAL A 57 2.53 7.37 9.51
C VAL A 57 1.33 7.76 10.37
N THR A 58 1.30 7.37 11.64
CA THR A 58 0.26 7.78 12.60
C THR A 58 0.56 9.12 13.28
N ASP A 59 1.79 9.62 13.13
CA ASP A 59 2.18 10.96 13.57
C ASP A 59 2.05 11.93 12.38
N ARG A 60 0.95 12.70 12.37
CA ARG A 60 0.64 13.64 11.30
C ARG A 60 1.75 14.67 11.08
N ALA A 61 2.39 15.17 12.16
CA ALA A 61 3.46 16.17 12.05
C ALA A 61 4.73 15.54 11.46
N ALA A 62 5.06 14.30 11.86
CA ALA A 62 6.19 13.56 11.27
C ALA A 62 5.95 13.26 9.78
N VAL A 63 4.73 12.94 9.37
CA VAL A 63 4.37 12.76 7.96
C VAL A 63 4.55 14.05 7.19
N GLU A 64 4.04 15.18 7.69
CA GLU A 64 4.21 16.49 7.04
C GLU A 64 5.68 16.84 6.83
N ALA A 65 6.51 16.70 7.87
CA ALA A 65 7.95 16.95 7.81
C ALA A 65 8.64 16.03 6.79
N ALA A 66 8.25 14.75 6.71
CA ALA A 66 8.79 13.80 5.74
C ALA A 66 8.42 14.20 4.29
N PHE A 67 7.18 14.66 4.05
CA PHE A 67 6.76 15.16 2.73
C PHE A 67 7.53 16.42 2.32
N ILE A 68 7.79 17.35 3.25
CA ILE A 68 8.62 18.54 3.01
C ILE A 68 10.04 18.11 2.61
N SER A 69 10.64 17.20 3.37
CA SER A 69 11.99 16.69 3.10
C SER A 69 12.08 15.93 1.78
N ALA A 70 11.08 15.14 1.44
CA ALA A 70 10.97 14.42 0.18
C ALA A 70 10.93 15.38 -1.03
N ARG A 71 10.15 16.47 -0.92
CA ARG A 71 10.12 17.52 -1.95
C ARG A 71 11.45 18.24 -2.10
N ALA A 72 12.12 18.52 -1.01
CA ALA A 72 13.44 19.16 -1.03
C ALA A 72 14.47 18.28 -1.75
N ALA A 73 14.41 16.95 -1.58
CA ALA A 73 15.32 16.00 -2.19
C ALA A 73 15.02 15.75 -3.68
N ASN A 74 13.76 15.57 -4.05
CA ASN A 74 13.36 15.02 -5.35
C ASN A 74 12.44 15.92 -6.19
N GLY A 75 12.01 17.06 -5.65
CA GLY A 75 11.03 17.95 -6.28
C GLY A 75 9.59 17.51 -6.04
N PRO A 76 8.61 18.06 -6.80
CA PRO A 76 7.19 17.76 -6.63
C PRO A 76 6.87 16.28 -6.82
N ILE A 77 5.89 15.79 -6.06
CA ILE A 77 5.46 14.38 -6.11
C ILE A 77 4.56 14.15 -7.33
N HIS A 78 4.93 13.17 -8.16
CA HIS A 78 4.15 12.77 -9.32
C HIS A 78 3.36 11.49 -9.06
N PHE A 79 3.95 10.56 -8.31
CA PHE A 79 3.31 9.30 -7.94
C PHE A 79 3.32 9.17 -6.42
N LEU A 80 2.14 9.14 -5.82
CA LEU A 80 1.99 8.89 -4.39
C LEU A 80 1.40 7.49 -4.19
N ILE A 81 2.22 6.59 -3.64
CA ILE A 81 1.84 5.22 -3.34
C ILE A 81 1.62 5.09 -1.83
N VAL A 82 0.36 5.08 -1.44
CA VAL A 82 -0.06 4.96 -0.04
C VAL A 82 -0.17 3.48 0.30
N ASN A 83 0.96 2.91 0.73
CA ASN A 83 1.11 1.47 0.94
C ASN A 83 1.23 1.07 2.42
N ALA A 84 1.68 1.96 3.31
CA ALA A 84 1.83 1.63 4.72
C ALA A 84 0.56 1.00 5.31
N GLY A 85 0.71 -0.13 5.99
CA GLY A 85 -0.42 -0.84 6.57
C GLY A 85 0.02 -1.96 7.50
N ILE A 86 -0.88 -2.36 8.37
CA ILE A 86 -0.75 -3.49 9.28
C ILE A 86 -1.96 -4.41 9.16
N GLY A 87 -1.75 -5.70 9.41
CA GLY A 87 -2.82 -6.69 9.53
C GLY A 87 -2.91 -7.21 10.95
N ASP A 88 -4.10 -7.58 11.38
CA ASP A 88 -4.34 -8.34 12.60
C ASP A 88 -5.64 -9.14 12.44
N SER A 89 -5.77 -10.25 13.13
CA SER A 89 -6.95 -11.11 13.10
C SER A 89 -7.27 -11.66 14.49
N ALA A 90 -8.53 -11.60 14.88
CA ALA A 90 -9.04 -12.17 16.11
C ALA A 90 -10.53 -12.48 15.94
N PRO A 91 -11.10 -13.45 16.70
CA PRO A 91 -12.54 -13.54 16.86
C PRO A 91 -13.12 -12.20 17.30
N PHE A 92 -14.27 -11.81 16.77
CA PHE A 92 -14.82 -10.47 17.00
C PHE A 92 -15.08 -10.18 18.49
N ASP A 93 -15.56 -11.17 19.23
CA ASP A 93 -15.80 -11.11 20.67
C ASP A 93 -14.51 -10.95 21.52
N ARG A 94 -13.33 -11.18 20.91
CA ARG A 94 -12.01 -11.04 21.54
C ARG A 94 -11.19 -9.88 20.95
N THR A 95 -11.76 -9.16 19.97
CA THR A 95 -11.08 -8.01 19.37
C THR A 95 -11.05 -6.85 20.37
N GLN A 96 -9.84 -6.47 20.78
CA GLN A 96 -9.65 -5.35 21.71
C GLN A 96 -9.84 -4.00 21.00
N ARG A 97 -10.35 -3.00 21.73
CA ARG A 97 -10.56 -1.67 21.19
C ARG A 97 -9.26 -1.02 20.69
N GLU A 98 -8.18 -1.25 21.38
CA GLU A 98 -6.84 -0.76 21.02
C GLU A 98 -6.34 -1.33 19.71
N ALA A 99 -6.66 -2.60 19.40
CA ALA A 99 -6.35 -3.22 18.12
C ALA A 99 -7.16 -2.57 16.98
N TRP A 100 -8.43 -2.28 17.22
CA TRP A 100 -9.27 -1.53 16.29
C TRP A 100 -8.69 -0.15 16.01
N ASP A 101 -8.43 0.64 17.07
CA ASP A 101 -7.95 2.01 16.95
C ASP A 101 -6.61 2.07 16.23
N ARG A 102 -5.68 1.15 16.54
CA ARG A 102 -4.38 1.05 15.88
C ARG A 102 -4.52 0.73 14.38
N ILE A 103 -5.39 -0.22 14.01
CA ILE A 103 -5.58 -0.60 12.61
C ILE A 103 -6.20 0.56 11.82
N ILE A 104 -7.21 1.22 12.37
CA ILE A 104 -7.83 2.38 11.72
C ILE A 104 -6.82 3.53 11.59
N ALA A 105 -6.05 3.82 12.63
CA ALA A 105 -5.05 4.88 12.59
C ALA A 105 -4.01 4.65 11.49
N VAL A 106 -3.44 3.43 11.41
CA VAL A 106 -2.39 3.13 10.42
C VAL A 106 -2.95 2.96 9.01
N ASN A 107 -4.04 2.20 8.84
CA ASN A 107 -4.48 1.79 7.51
C ASN A 107 -5.37 2.83 6.82
N LEU A 108 -6.14 3.61 7.57
CA LEU A 108 -7.15 4.51 7.03
C LEU A 108 -6.84 5.99 7.32
N THR A 109 -6.65 6.35 8.59
CA THR A 109 -6.39 7.76 8.95
C THR A 109 -5.07 8.24 8.34
N ALA A 110 -4.00 7.46 8.46
CA ALA A 110 -2.72 7.80 7.84
C ALA A 110 -2.80 7.83 6.30
N ALA A 111 -3.63 6.98 5.68
CA ALA A 111 -3.84 7.02 4.24
C ALA A 111 -4.52 8.34 3.80
N PHE A 112 -5.50 8.81 4.57
CA PHE A 112 -6.12 10.12 4.36
C PHE A 112 -5.08 11.25 4.50
N ASP A 113 -4.29 11.26 5.57
CA ASP A 113 -3.29 12.29 5.82
C ASP A 113 -2.23 12.35 4.71
N CYS A 114 -1.69 11.19 4.30
CA CYS A 114 -0.73 11.12 3.20
C CYS A 114 -1.32 11.64 1.88
N ALA A 115 -2.56 11.28 1.55
CA ALA A 115 -3.23 11.79 0.37
C ALA A 115 -3.39 13.31 0.42
N GLN A 116 -3.77 13.85 1.59
CA GLN A 116 -3.94 15.29 1.80
C GLN A 116 -2.62 16.06 1.63
N PHE A 117 -1.51 15.55 2.19
CA PHE A 117 -0.19 16.17 2.05
C PHE A 117 0.38 16.12 0.62
N GLY A 118 0.04 15.10 -0.16
CA GLY A 118 0.48 14.97 -1.56
C GLY A 118 -0.39 15.72 -2.55
N LEU A 119 -1.61 16.11 -2.17
CA LEU A 119 -2.65 16.56 -3.09
C LEU A 119 -2.24 17.77 -3.95
N ALA A 120 -1.59 18.76 -3.36
CA ALA A 120 -1.18 19.98 -4.07
C ALA A 120 -0.24 19.67 -5.25
N ASP A 121 0.75 18.81 -5.04
CA ASP A 121 1.69 18.41 -6.09
C ASP A 121 0.97 17.61 -7.19
N LEU A 122 0.11 16.68 -6.77
CA LEU A 122 -0.63 15.81 -7.69
C LEU A 122 -1.60 16.60 -8.58
N LEU A 123 -2.22 17.65 -8.05
CA LEU A 123 -3.13 18.51 -8.83
C LEU A 123 -2.36 19.49 -9.74
N ALA A 124 -1.20 19.96 -9.32
CA ALA A 124 -0.37 20.87 -10.13
C ALA A 124 0.40 20.15 -11.24
N GLY A 125 0.69 18.85 -11.07
CA GLY A 125 1.44 18.05 -12.03
C GLY A 125 0.60 17.55 -13.19
N GLN A 126 1.29 17.05 -14.23
CA GLN A 126 0.66 16.37 -15.37
C GLN A 126 0.87 14.85 -15.23
N ASP A 127 -0.15 14.06 -15.59
CA ASP A 127 -0.11 12.59 -15.51
C ASP A 127 0.31 12.08 -14.14
N THR A 128 -0.28 12.64 -13.08
CA THR A 128 0.02 12.25 -11.71
C THR A 128 -0.87 11.09 -11.24
N ARG A 129 -0.40 10.35 -10.23
CA ARG A 129 -1.08 9.15 -9.74
C ARG A 129 -1.13 9.14 -8.22
N LEU A 130 -2.31 8.90 -7.67
CA LEU A 130 -2.54 8.55 -6.29
C LEU A 130 -3.00 7.08 -6.25
N ILE A 131 -2.17 6.21 -5.70
CA ILE A 131 -2.47 4.78 -5.63
C ILE A 131 -2.48 4.34 -4.18
N PHE A 132 -3.62 3.82 -3.73
CA PHE A 132 -3.78 3.24 -2.43
C PHE A 132 -3.59 1.72 -2.49
N ILE A 133 -2.84 1.16 -1.54
CA ILE A 133 -2.78 -0.29 -1.36
C ILE A 133 -3.84 -0.69 -0.35
N ALA A 134 -4.97 -1.16 -0.88
CA ALA A 134 -6.07 -1.70 -0.12
C ALA A 134 -5.85 -3.20 0.18
N SER A 135 -6.82 -4.04 -0.12
CA SER A 135 -6.80 -5.51 0.00
C SER A 135 -8.08 -6.08 -0.60
N VAL A 136 -8.12 -7.36 -0.95
CA VAL A 136 -9.38 -8.09 -1.18
C VAL A 136 -10.33 -8.00 0.01
N ALA A 137 -9.81 -7.84 1.23
CA ALA A 137 -10.59 -7.56 2.43
C ALA A 137 -11.25 -6.16 2.43
N GLY A 138 -10.93 -5.30 1.47
CA GLY A 138 -11.63 -4.04 1.19
C GLY A 138 -12.73 -4.18 0.14
N LEU A 139 -12.88 -5.35 -0.46
CA LEU A 139 -13.92 -5.69 -1.46
C LEU A 139 -14.95 -6.66 -0.89
N ARG A 140 -14.54 -7.49 0.04
CA ARG A 140 -15.37 -8.53 0.69
C ARG A 140 -15.10 -8.57 2.19
N GLY A 141 -16.07 -9.08 2.95
CA GLY A 141 -15.87 -9.39 4.35
C GLY A 141 -14.81 -10.50 4.54
N ALA A 142 -13.99 -10.35 5.58
CA ALA A 142 -12.99 -11.33 5.97
C ALA A 142 -13.24 -11.80 7.40
N ALA A 143 -13.50 -13.10 7.58
CA ALA A 143 -13.70 -13.67 8.90
C ALA A 143 -12.46 -13.43 9.79
N PHE A 144 -12.69 -13.14 11.06
CA PHE A 144 -11.66 -12.84 12.05
C PHE A 144 -10.82 -11.58 11.81
N ALA A 145 -11.14 -10.77 10.80
CA ALA A 145 -10.38 -9.58 10.42
C ALA A 145 -11.26 -8.32 10.32
N ALA A 146 -12.28 -8.19 11.18
CA ALA A 146 -13.24 -7.10 11.11
C ALA A 146 -12.61 -5.69 11.11
N PRO A 147 -11.65 -5.34 12.00
CA PRO A 147 -10.99 -4.03 11.96
C PRO A 147 -10.20 -3.80 10.67
N TYR A 148 -9.49 -4.84 10.21
CA TYR A 148 -8.72 -4.77 8.97
C TYR A 148 -9.64 -4.59 7.75
N ALA A 149 -10.68 -5.41 7.64
CA ALA A 149 -11.65 -5.29 6.56
C ALA A 149 -12.33 -3.91 6.55
N ALA A 150 -12.76 -3.41 7.71
CA ALA A 150 -13.33 -2.07 7.83
C ALA A 150 -12.36 -0.98 7.34
N SER A 151 -11.09 -1.05 7.76
CA SER A 151 -10.06 -0.10 7.32
C SER A 151 -9.84 -0.13 5.80
N LYS A 152 -9.80 -1.33 5.21
CA LYS A 152 -9.53 -1.49 3.77
C LYS A 152 -10.75 -1.14 2.90
N HIS A 153 -11.98 -1.37 3.37
CA HIS A 153 -13.19 -0.83 2.73
C HIS A 153 -13.19 0.71 2.77
N GLY A 154 -12.77 1.31 3.91
CA GLY A 154 -12.62 2.75 4.04
C GLY A 154 -11.63 3.33 3.02
N VAL A 155 -10.49 2.66 2.80
CA VAL A 155 -9.50 3.06 1.78
C VAL A 155 -10.07 2.98 0.36
N VAL A 156 -10.82 1.93 0.03
CA VAL A 156 -11.50 1.81 -1.27
C VAL A 156 -12.52 2.94 -1.45
N GLY A 157 -13.33 3.22 -0.42
CA GLY A 157 -14.29 4.33 -0.43
C GLY A 157 -13.62 5.69 -0.59
N LEU A 158 -12.50 5.93 0.12
CA LEU A 158 -11.69 7.14 0.00
C LEU A 158 -11.15 7.30 -1.43
N SER A 159 -10.56 6.24 -1.99
CA SER A 159 -10.03 6.24 -3.35
C SER A 159 -11.11 6.60 -4.38
N GLY A 160 -12.27 5.96 -4.32
CA GLY A 160 -13.38 6.22 -5.25
C GLY A 160 -13.95 7.64 -5.13
N SER A 161 -13.99 8.19 -3.91
CA SER A 161 -14.45 9.56 -3.66
C SER A 161 -13.49 10.59 -4.27
N LEU A 162 -12.18 10.44 -4.02
CA LEU A 162 -11.16 11.35 -4.56
C LEU A 162 -11.08 11.25 -6.10
N ALA A 163 -11.24 10.05 -6.67
CA ALA A 163 -11.28 9.87 -8.12
C ALA A 163 -12.41 10.65 -8.78
N LYS A 164 -13.59 10.71 -8.16
CA LYS A 164 -14.73 11.49 -8.66
C LYS A 164 -14.53 13.00 -8.46
N GLU A 165 -14.06 13.39 -7.28
CA GLU A 165 -13.86 14.80 -6.92
C GLU A 165 -12.86 15.47 -7.87
N PHE A 166 -11.75 14.80 -8.17
CA PHE A 166 -10.67 15.35 -8.99
C PHE A 166 -10.66 14.84 -10.44
N ALA A 167 -11.77 14.29 -10.93
CA ALA A 167 -11.86 13.71 -12.28
C ALA A 167 -11.56 14.69 -13.43
N LYS A 168 -11.65 16.00 -13.20
CA LYS A 168 -11.31 17.04 -14.19
C LYS A 168 -9.83 17.40 -14.24
N SER A 169 -9.03 16.91 -13.29
CA SER A 169 -7.57 17.09 -13.28
C SER A 169 -6.88 16.02 -14.14
N SER A 170 -5.56 16.12 -14.28
CA SER A 170 -4.74 15.07 -14.91
C SER A 170 -4.33 13.95 -13.94
N MET A 171 -4.73 14.05 -12.67
CA MET A 171 -4.50 13.03 -11.65
C MET A 171 -5.49 11.88 -11.84
N THR A 172 -5.01 10.64 -11.69
CA THR A 172 -5.89 9.48 -11.45
C THR A 172 -5.71 8.94 -10.04
N VAL A 173 -6.80 8.44 -9.47
CA VAL A 173 -6.83 7.86 -8.12
C VAL A 173 -7.38 6.45 -8.21
N ASN A 174 -6.59 5.46 -7.77
CA ASN A 174 -6.98 4.05 -7.84
C ASN A 174 -6.59 3.32 -6.55
N ALA A 175 -7.31 2.25 -6.24
CA ALA A 175 -6.94 1.31 -5.19
C ALA A 175 -6.47 -0.01 -5.82
N VAL A 176 -5.31 -0.52 -5.40
CA VAL A 176 -4.88 -1.89 -5.69
C VAL A 176 -5.26 -2.76 -4.52
N CYS A 177 -5.89 -3.90 -4.78
CA CYS A 177 -6.49 -4.78 -3.78
C CYS A 177 -5.83 -6.17 -3.84
N PRO A 178 -4.63 -6.35 -3.25
CA PRO A 178 -3.97 -7.64 -3.26
C PRO A 178 -4.71 -8.68 -2.41
N GLY A 179 -4.58 -9.96 -2.81
CA GLY A 179 -4.83 -11.11 -1.96
C GLY A 179 -3.67 -11.35 -1.00
N PHE A 180 -3.52 -12.59 -0.52
CA PHE A 180 -2.37 -12.97 0.31
C PHE A 180 -1.08 -12.86 -0.49
N THR A 181 -0.28 -11.85 -0.14
CA THR A 181 0.99 -11.50 -0.80
C THR A 181 2.16 -11.81 0.14
N ASP A 182 3.26 -12.36 -0.37
CA ASP A 182 4.42 -12.79 0.40
C ASP A 182 5.12 -11.61 1.09
N THR A 183 4.68 -11.31 2.29
CA THR A 183 5.09 -10.16 3.10
C THR A 183 4.98 -10.52 4.58
N ALA A 184 5.57 -9.69 5.44
CA ALA A 184 5.47 -9.84 6.88
C ALA A 184 4.03 -9.97 7.42
N ILE A 185 3.01 -9.46 6.71
CA ILE A 185 1.60 -9.63 7.10
C ILE A 185 1.18 -11.09 6.93
N VAL A 186 1.60 -11.75 5.85
CA VAL A 186 1.33 -13.18 5.63
C VAL A 186 2.11 -14.02 6.63
N ASP A 187 3.37 -13.69 6.91
CA ASP A 187 4.17 -14.41 7.93
C ASP A 187 3.51 -14.35 9.31
N GLN A 188 3.08 -13.16 9.75
CA GLN A 188 2.34 -12.99 11.00
C GLN A 188 1.02 -13.79 11.01
N SER A 189 0.31 -13.82 9.88
CA SER A 189 -0.93 -14.59 9.74
C SER A 189 -0.66 -16.09 9.83
N ALA A 190 0.38 -16.58 9.16
CA ALA A 190 0.81 -17.99 9.20
C ALA A 190 1.25 -18.41 10.61
N ALA A 191 2.08 -17.60 11.28
CA ALA A 191 2.50 -17.84 12.66
C ALA A 191 1.31 -17.91 13.63
N ARG A 192 0.31 -17.03 13.43
CA ARG A 192 -0.91 -17.06 14.24
C ARG A 192 -1.74 -18.31 14.00
N ILE A 193 -1.95 -18.71 12.73
CA ILE A 193 -2.65 -19.95 12.37
C ILE A 193 -1.93 -21.14 13.00
N SER A 194 -0.60 -21.21 12.89
CA SER A 194 0.23 -22.26 13.49
C SER A 194 -0.01 -22.36 15.01
N THR A 195 0.05 -21.22 15.71
CA THR A 195 -0.16 -21.19 17.17
C THR A 195 -1.54 -21.68 17.59
N VAL A 196 -2.61 -21.29 16.86
CA VAL A 196 -4.00 -21.59 17.25
C VAL A 196 -4.42 -22.99 16.80
N SER A 197 -3.99 -23.43 15.61
CA SER A 197 -4.45 -24.70 15.00
C SER A 197 -3.50 -25.87 15.20
N LYS A 198 -2.33 -25.67 15.84
CA LYS A 198 -1.24 -26.66 15.99
C LYS A 198 -0.66 -27.17 14.66
N ARG A 199 -0.86 -26.44 13.57
CA ARG A 199 -0.25 -26.70 12.26
C ARG A 199 1.18 -26.19 12.24
N SER A 200 2.03 -26.77 11.40
CA SER A 200 3.33 -26.17 11.07
C SER A 200 3.14 -24.84 10.32
N GLU A 201 4.17 -24.00 10.31
CA GLU A 201 4.13 -22.74 9.53
C GLU A 201 3.94 -23.01 8.04
N THR A 202 4.51 -24.09 7.50
CA THR A 202 4.32 -24.52 6.12
C THR A 202 2.86 -24.83 5.82
N GLU A 203 2.21 -25.65 6.64
CA GLU A 203 0.78 -25.98 6.49
C GLU A 203 -0.11 -24.75 6.67
N ALA A 204 0.29 -23.79 7.52
CA ALA A 204 -0.42 -22.52 7.67
C ALA A 204 -0.29 -21.64 6.41
N ARG A 205 0.89 -21.57 5.80
CA ARG A 205 1.10 -20.85 4.53
C ARG A 205 0.35 -21.52 3.37
N GLU A 206 0.33 -22.85 3.30
CA GLU A 206 -0.48 -23.60 2.32
C GLU A 206 -1.98 -23.31 2.48
N ALA A 207 -2.47 -23.23 3.73
CA ALA A 207 -3.86 -22.85 4.01
C ALA A 207 -4.18 -21.41 3.55
N LEU A 208 -3.24 -20.48 3.67
CA LEU A 208 -3.39 -19.12 3.13
C LEU A 208 -3.35 -19.12 1.59
N ALA A 209 -2.47 -19.89 0.98
CA ALA A 209 -2.38 -20.04 -0.47
C ALA A 209 -3.68 -20.60 -1.08
N ALA A 210 -4.36 -21.50 -0.37
CA ALA A 210 -5.62 -22.12 -0.80
C ALA A 210 -6.81 -21.14 -0.89
N PHE A 211 -6.71 -19.93 -0.33
CA PHE A 211 -7.71 -18.88 -0.54
C PHE A 211 -7.69 -18.31 -1.96
N SER A 212 -6.56 -18.44 -2.66
CA SER A 212 -6.47 -18.06 -4.07
C SER A 212 -6.82 -19.27 -4.94
N PRO A 213 -7.71 -19.14 -5.96
CA PRO A 213 -7.96 -20.19 -6.94
C PRO A 213 -6.68 -20.67 -7.66
N GLN A 214 -5.63 -19.85 -7.73
CA GLN A 214 -4.31 -20.24 -8.26
C GLN A 214 -3.51 -21.13 -7.28
N GLY A 215 -3.97 -21.34 -6.05
CA GLY A 215 -3.30 -22.20 -5.06
C GLY A 215 -1.94 -21.72 -4.59
N ARG A 216 -1.67 -20.42 -4.69
CA ARG A 216 -0.37 -19.83 -4.31
C ARG A 216 -0.52 -18.49 -3.60
N ILE A 217 0.50 -18.14 -2.84
CA ILE A 217 0.70 -16.78 -2.33
C ILE A 217 1.22 -15.91 -3.48
N ILE A 218 0.78 -14.66 -3.55
CA ILE A 218 1.13 -13.71 -4.61
C ILE A 218 2.53 -13.15 -4.33
N ASP A 219 3.33 -13.02 -5.37
CA ASP A 219 4.61 -12.35 -5.27
C ASP A 219 4.42 -10.83 -5.18
N PRO A 220 5.11 -10.12 -4.26
CA PRO A 220 5.09 -8.65 -4.20
C PRO A 220 5.40 -7.97 -5.54
N ASP A 221 6.22 -8.57 -6.38
CA ASP A 221 6.57 -8.04 -7.69
C ASP A 221 5.38 -8.04 -8.67
N GLU A 222 4.43 -8.98 -8.54
CA GLU A 222 3.19 -8.97 -9.33
C GLU A 222 2.32 -7.76 -8.98
N VAL A 223 2.24 -7.42 -7.69
CA VAL A 223 1.52 -6.22 -7.23
C VAL A 223 2.24 -4.95 -7.69
N ALA A 224 3.57 -4.93 -7.59
CA ALA A 224 4.40 -3.82 -8.05
C ALA A 224 4.27 -3.58 -9.57
N ALA A 225 4.20 -4.64 -10.37
CA ALA A 225 3.97 -4.55 -11.81
C ALA A 225 2.63 -3.89 -12.14
N ALA A 226 1.56 -4.24 -11.42
CA ALA A 226 0.24 -3.62 -11.59
C ALA A 226 0.27 -2.13 -11.19
N ILE A 227 0.97 -1.77 -10.10
CA ILE A 227 1.17 -0.37 -9.69
C ILE A 227 1.93 0.40 -10.78
N CYS A 228 3.02 -0.14 -11.31
CA CYS A 228 3.78 0.48 -12.39
C CYS A 228 2.92 0.68 -13.66
N ALA A 229 2.09 -0.29 -14.02
CA ALA A 229 1.17 -0.17 -15.14
C ALA A 229 0.19 1.01 -14.95
N LEU A 230 -0.36 1.17 -13.74
CA LEU A 230 -1.21 2.31 -13.39
C LEU A 230 -0.46 3.65 -13.41
N CYS A 231 0.85 3.67 -13.22
CA CYS A 231 1.67 4.88 -13.29
C CYS A 231 1.96 5.33 -14.73
N THR A 232 1.73 4.47 -15.74
CA THR A 232 2.02 4.82 -17.14
C THR A 232 1.02 5.85 -17.70
N PRO A 233 1.42 6.65 -18.72
CA PRO A 233 0.48 7.51 -19.44
C PRO A 233 -0.65 6.74 -20.13
N ALA A 234 -0.44 5.48 -20.50
CA ALA A 234 -1.46 4.60 -21.10
C ALA A 234 -2.65 4.36 -20.16
N SER A 235 -2.44 4.47 -18.85
CA SER A 235 -3.48 4.26 -17.82
C SER A 235 -4.25 5.53 -17.44
N ARG A 236 -4.10 6.63 -18.18
CA ARG A 236 -4.75 7.93 -17.87
C ARG A 236 -6.29 7.88 -17.78
N SER A 237 -6.92 6.88 -18.37
CA SER A 237 -8.37 6.68 -18.30
C SER A 237 -8.79 5.63 -17.25
N ILE A 238 -7.82 5.05 -16.51
CA ILE A 238 -8.09 4.15 -15.39
C ILE A 238 -8.15 5.02 -14.14
N ASN A 239 -9.37 5.34 -13.69
CA ASN A 239 -9.61 6.23 -12.55
C ASN A 239 -10.77 5.72 -11.71
N GLY A 240 -10.59 5.61 -10.41
CA GLY A 240 -11.60 5.14 -9.46
C GLY A 240 -11.78 3.63 -9.40
N ILE A 241 -10.87 2.84 -9.99
CA ILE A 241 -10.95 1.38 -9.92
C ILE A 241 -10.41 0.87 -8.57
N ALA A 242 -11.05 -0.17 -8.05
CA ALA A 242 -10.49 -1.06 -7.03
C ALA A 242 -10.02 -2.34 -7.74
N LEU A 243 -8.73 -2.40 -8.06
CA LEU A 243 -8.11 -3.43 -8.90
C LEU A 243 -7.67 -4.63 -8.04
N PRO A 244 -8.33 -5.80 -8.12
CA PRO A 244 -7.89 -6.99 -7.43
C PRO A 244 -6.64 -7.59 -8.09
N ILE A 245 -5.67 -7.99 -7.28
CA ILE A 245 -4.52 -8.81 -7.66
C ILE A 245 -4.54 -10.02 -6.73
N ASP A 246 -5.34 -11.04 -7.06
CA ASP A 246 -5.75 -12.05 -6.09
C ASP A 246 -5.89 -13.46 -6.68
N GLY A 247 -5.49 -13.67 -7.94
CA GLY A 247 -5.59 -14.95 -8.61
C GLY A 247 -7.02 -15.43 -8.81
N GLY A 248 -8.00 -14.51 -8.87
CA GLY A 248 -9.42 -14.81 -9.08
C GLY A 248 -10.21 -15.05 -7.79
N ALA A 249 -9.63 -14.78 -6.61
CA ALA A 249 -10.31 -15.02 -5.32
C ALA A 249 -11.59 -14.17 -5.14
N THR A 250 -11.70 -13.05 -5.85
CA THR A 250 -12.87 -12.14 -5.77
C THR A 250 -13.74 -12.13 -7.02
N ALA A 251 -13.45 -12.99 -8.00
CA ALA A 251 -14.26 -13.13 -9.22
C ALA A 251 -15.66 -13.71 -8.94
#